data_a1b3d8497e3e58ad7ed025c9a949b0d4
#
_entry.id   a1b3d8497e3e58ad7ed025c9a949b0d4
#
_cell.length_a   1.000
_cell.length_b   1.000
_cell.length_c   1.000
_cell.angle_alpha   90.00
_cell.angle_beta   90.00
_cell.angle_gamma   90.00
#
_symmetry.space_group_name_H-M   'P 1'
#
loop_
_entity.id
_entity.type
_entity.pdbx_description
1 polymer ?
#
loop_
_entity_poly.entity_id
_entity_poly.type
_entity_poly.pdbx_seq_one_letter_code
_entity_poly.pdbx_strand_id
1 'polypeptide(L)'
;MLTLTNLGKPAGRKNKKRLGKGQGSGTGKQAGRGHKGKKARAGGNVSPAFEGGQMPIHRRLPKRGFKNIFRVGYRALNLNRLQNLEETEFDVAMLEQMGLVPCKGQKSKAPVKVLAGVQVEFTKTVHIKAHAFSKRAKEIIEKNGGKAEVV
;
A
#
# COMPACT_ATOMS: atom_id res chain seq x y z
N MET A 1 33.01 7.67 -14.09
CA MET A 1 31.97 7.61 -15.13
C MET A 1 31.41 6.19 -15.22
N LEU A 2 30.10 6.03 -15.23
CA LEU A 2 29.45 4.74 -15.48
C LEU A 2 29.38 4.50 -17.00
N THR A 3 30.05 3.46 -17.46
CA THR A 3 30.01 3.01 -18.86
C THR A 3 29.21 1.71 -18.95
N LEU A 4 28.70 1.35 -20.13
CA LEU A 4 27.95 0.10 -20.34
C LEU A 4 28.77 -1.16 -19.96
N THR A 5 30.08 -1.08 -20.00
CA THR A 5 31.00 -2.15 -19.59
C THR A 5 31.20 -2.23 -18.07
N ASN A 6 30.88 -1.16 -17.32
CA ASN A 6 31.10 -1.03 -15.88
C ASN A 6 29.83 -1.17 -15.05
N LEU A 7 28.73 -1.58 -15.67
CA LEU A 7 27.46 -1.82 -14.98
C LEU A 7 27.55 -3.09 -14.13
N GLY A 8 27.73 -2.94 -12.83
CA GLY A 8 27.64 -4.03 -11.87
C GLY A 8 26.24 -4.65 -11.86
N LYS A 9 26.15 -5.91 -11.51
CA LYS A 9 24.84 -6.56 -11.28
C LYS A 9 24.13 -5.85 -10.12
N PRO A 10 22.82 -5.52 -10.25
CA PRO A 10 22.09 -4.88 -9.14
C PRO A 10 22.15 -5.75 -7.89
N ALA A 11 22.40 -5.12 -6.74
CA ALA A 11 22.39 -5.79 -5.45
C ALA A 11 21.03 -6.47 -5.23
N GLY A 12 21.04 -7.75 -4.87
CA GLY A 12 19.82 -8.55 -4.67
C GLY A 12 19.33 -9.33 -5.90
N ARG A 13 19.94 -9.21 -7.07
CA ARG A 13 19.62 -10.07 -8.22
C ARG A 13 20.09 -11.51 -7.94
N LYS A 14 19.14 -12.39 -7.65
CA LYS A 14 19.39 -13.85 -7.53
C LYS A 14 19.27 -14.52 -8.90
N ASN A 15 20.22 -15.35 -9.27
CA ASN A 15 20.09 -16.18 -10.46
C ASN A 15 18.93 -17.17 -10.30
N LYS A 16 18.14 -17.35 -11.37
CA LYS A 16 17.05 -18.32 -11.36
C LYS A 16 17.60 -19.73 -11.21
N LYS A 17 17.25 -20.41 -10.13
CA LYS A 17 17.64 -21.81 -9.88
C LYS A 17 16.85 -22.74 -10.81
N ARG A 18 17.55 -23.58 -11.59
CA ARG A 18 16.95 -24.60 -12.43
C ARG A 18 16.78 -25.88 -11.60
N LEU A 19 15.56 -26.38 -11.53
CA LEU A 19 15.22 -27.59 -10.76
C LEU A 19 15.38 -28.85 -11.63
N GLY A 20 15.56 -30.00 -10.98
CA GLY A 20 15.55 -31.32 -11.65
C GLY A 20 16.85 -31.71 -12.37
N LYS A 21 17.94 -31.01 -12.23
CA LYS A 21 19.22 -31.26 -12.96
C LYS A 21 20.18 -32.24 -12.26
N GLY A 22 19.72 -33.42 -11.93
CA GLY A 22 20.53 -34.46 -11.30
C GLY A 22 20.55 -34.40 -9.77
N GLN A 23 20.95 -35.52 -9.13
CA GLN A 23 20.93 -35.63 -7.65
C GLN A 23 21.95 -34.72 -6.98
N GLY A 24 23.13 -34.52 -7.55
CA GLY A 24 24.17 -33.64 -7.02
C GLY A 24 23.77 -32.17 -6.93
N SER A 25 22.71 -31.73 -7.62
CA SER A 25 22.18 -30.38 -7.51
C SER A 25 21.38 -30.13 -6.20
N GLY A 26 21.11 -31.15 -5.41
CA GLY A 26 20.23 -31.10 -4.23
C GLY A 26 18.74 -30.93 -4.54
N THR A 27 18.38 -30.73 -5.81
CA THR A 27 16.99 -30.53 -6.27
C THR A 27 16.65 -31.43 -7.46
N GLY A 28 17.41 -32.52 -7.64
CA GLY A 28 17.16 -33.56 -8.63
C GLY A 28 15.90 -34.38 -8.34
N LYS A 29 15.62 -35.38 -9.18
CA LYS A 29 14.50 -36.33 -9.09
C LYS A 29 13.12 -35.67 -8.94
N GLN A 30 12.77 -35.18 -7.78
CA GLN A 30 11.44 -34.61 -7.46
C GLN A 30 11.38 -33.07 -7.54
N ALA A 31 12.48 -32.42 -7.88
CA ALA A 31 12.56 -30.97 -8.06
C ALA A 31 12.01 -30.11 -6.88
N GLY A 32 12.13 -30.63 -5.65
CA GLY A 32 11.63 -29.98 -4.43
C GLY A 32 10.12 -30.07 -4.23
N ARG A 33 9.38 -30.86 -5.05
CA ARG A 33 7.92 -30.99 -4.92
C ARG A 33 7.47 -32.09 -3.97
N GLY A 34 8.41 -32.91 -3.46
CA GLY A 34 8.10 -34.06 -2.62
C GLY A 34 7.55 -35.23 -3.42
N HIS A 35 6.97 -36.24 -2.74
CA HIS A 35 6.52 -37.48 -3.31
C HIS A 35 4.98 -37.56 -3.35
N LYS A 36 4.39 -37.96 -4.47
CA LYS A 36 2.97 -38.33 -4.68
C LYS A 36 1.89 -37.28 -4.34
N GLY A 37 2.15 -36.18 -3.71
CA GLY A 37 1.12 -35.18 -3.35
C GLY A 37 0.49 -34.50 -4.57
N LYS A 38 -0.68 -33.86 -4.37
CA LYS A 38 -1.38 -33.12 -5.41
C LYS A 38 -0.51 -32.00 -5.99
N LYS A 39 0.29 -31.31 -5.17
CA LYS A 39 1.25 -30.28 -5.61
C LYS A 39 2.44 -30.82 -6.40
N ALA A 40 2.69 -32.11 -6.39
CA ALA A 40 3.76 -32.77 -7.16
C ALA A 40 3.36 -33.08 -8.61
N ARG A 41 2.06 -33.00 -8.94
CA ARG A 41 1.52 -33.25 -10.28
C ARG A 41 1.44 -31.99 -11.11
N ALA A 42 1.34 -32.14 -12.42
CA ALA A 42 1.05 -31.03 -13.32
C ALA A 42 -0.37 -30.48 -13.03
N GLY A 43 -0.55 -29.16 -13.05
CA GLY A 43 -1.84 -28.53 -12.80
C GLY A 43 -2.39 -28.66 -11.36
N GLY A 44 -1.65 -29.32 -10.46
CA GLY A 44 -2.07 -29.55 -9.09
C GLY A 44 -2.04 -28.31 -8.22
N ASN A 45 -2.98 -27.38 -8.40
CA ASN A 45 -3.13 -26.23 -7.50
C ASN A 45 -4.12 -26.57 -6.38
N VAL A 46 -3.71 -26.34 -5.14
CA VAL A 46 -4.55 -26.50 -3.96
C VAL A 46 -4.85 -25.12 -3.41
N SER A 47 -6.12 -24.79 -3.24
CA SER A 47 -6.53 -23.52 -2.63
C SER A 47 -5.84 -23.33 -1.27
N PRO A 48 -5.36 -22.11 -0.95
CA PRO A 48 -4.77 -21.83 0.38
C PRO A 48 -5.70 -22.14 1.55
N ALA A 49 -7.01 -22.08 1.30
CA ALA A 49 -8.04 -22.34 2.32
C ALA A 49 -8.48 -23.81 2.38
N PHE A 50 -7.81 -24.74 1.65
CA PHE A 50 -8.19 -26.15 1.65
C PHE A 50 -7.62 -26.88 2.88
N GLU A 51 -8.49 -27.46 3.68
CA GLU A 51 -8.17 -28.15 4.95
C GLU A 51 -8.37 -29.68 4.86
N GLY A 52 -7.95 -30.30 3.74
CA GLY A 52 -7.94 -31.75 3.62
C GLY A 52 -9.32 -32.45 3.61
N GLY A 53 -10.40 -31.73 3.35
CA GLY A 53 -11.78 -32.22 3.39
C GLY A 53 -12.58 -31.75 4.60
N GLN A 54 -11.92 -31.21 5.63
CA GLN A 54 -12.60 -30.49 6.71
C GLN A 54 -13.18 -29.18 6.16
N MET A 55 -14.33 -28.74 6.69
CA MET A 55 -14.93 -27.47 6.30
C MET A 55 -13.96 -26.31 6.55
N PRO A 56 -13.61 -25.52 5.52
CA PRO A 56 -12.66 -24.41 5.65
C PRO A 56 -13.08 -23.41 6.72
N ILE A 57 -12.13 -22.83 7.43
CA ILE A 57 -12.36 -21.90 8.55
C ILE A 57 -13.28 -20.73 8.19
N HIS A 58 -13.17 -20.18 6.98
CA HIS A 58 -14.01 -19.09 6.50
C HIS A 58 -15.49 -19.47 6.35
N ARG A 59 -15.82 -20.77 6.29
CA ARG A 59 -17.20 -21.30 6.31
C ARG A 59 -17.67 -21.69 7.71
N ARG A 60 -16.75 -22.03 8.62
CA ARG A 60 -17.05 -22.35 10.02
C ARG A 60 -17.34 -21.09 10.85
N LEU A 61 -16.70 -19.97 10.51
CA LEU A 61 -16.92 -18.72 11.20
C LEU A 61 -18.27 -18.11 10.82
N PRO A 62 -19.07 -17.67 11.81
CA PRO A 62 -20.35 -17.02 11.53
C PRO A 62 -20.15 -15.72 10.75
N LYS A 63 -20.94 -15.52 9.72
CA LYS A 63 -20.98 -14.26 8.97
C LYS A 63 -21.60 -13.19 9.86
N ARG A 64 -21.00 -12.02 9.90
CA ARG A 64 -21.51 -10.88 10.69
C ARG A 64 -21.26 -9.56 9.98
N GLY A 65 -22.07 -8.57 10.37
CA GLY A 65 -21.98 -7.23 9.85
C GLY A 65 -22.64 -7.06 8.48
N PHE A 66 -22.62 -5.84 8.02
CA PHE A 66 -23.15 -5.45 6.72
C PHE A 66 -22.22 -4.44 6.05
N LYS A 67 -22.32 -4.32 4.75
CA LYS A 67 -21.57 -3.33 3.98
C LYS A 67 -22.46 -2.11 3.76
N ASN A 68 -22.09 -0.97 4.37
CA ASN A 68 -22.79 0.28 4.12
C ASN A 68 -22.55 0.73 2.66
N ILE A 69 -23.60 0.72 1.84
CA ILE A 69 -23.56 1.14 0.44
C ILE A 69 -23.37 2.65 0.28
N PHE A 70 -23.77 3.45 1.27
CA PHE A 70 -23.64 4.92 1.30
C PHE A 70 -22.32 5.39 1.92
N ARG A 71 -21.37 4.49 2.11
CA ARG A 71 -20.08 4.85 2.68
C ARG A 71 -19.30 5.79 1.77
N VAL A 72 -19.05 7.00 2.21
CA VAL A 72 -18.14 7.94 1.55
C VAL A 72 -16.70 7.59 1.96
N GLY A 73 -15.91 7.15 0.98
CA GLY A 73 -14.48 6.88 1.19
C GLY A 73 -13.66 8.13 0.94
N TYR A 74 -12.79 8.51 1.88
CA TYR A 74 -11.88 9.63 1.72
C TYR A 74 -10.47 9.18 1.32
N ARG A 75 -9.75 10.02 0.56
CA ARG A 75 -8.31 9.94 0.39
C ARG A 75 -7.66 10.68 1.55
N ALA A 76 -6.88 9.99 2.35
CA ALA A 76 -6.25 10.59 3.53
C ALA A 76 -4.93 11.27 3.16
N LEU A 77 -4.77 12.54 3.55
CA LEU A 77 -3.53 13.29 3.53
C LEU A 77 -3.09 13.58 4.96
N ASN A 78 -1.87 13.21 5.32
CA ASN A 78 -1.32 13.52 6.64
C ASN A 78 -0.50 14.80 6.59
N LEU A 79 -0.69 15.71 7.54
CA LEU A 79 0.04 16.99 7.66
C LEU A 79 1.57 16.81 7.66
N ASN A 80 2.08 15.73 8.25
CA ASN A 80 3.51 15.46 8.29
C ASN A 80 4.16 15.40 6.89
N ARG A 81 3.40 15.03 5.86
CA ARG A 81 3.91 14.99 4.48
C ARG A 81 4.15 16.37 3.89
N LEU A 82 3.53 17.41 4.45
CA LEU A 82 3.64 18.79 4.00
C LEU A 82 4.80 19.53 4.70
N GLN A 83 5.32 18.98 5.80
CA GLN A 83 6.33 19.67 6.60
C GLN A 83 7.63 19.95 5.84
N ASN A 84 8.05 19.03 4.95
CA ASN A 84 9.31 19.12 4.21
C ASN A 84 9.18 19.82 2.83
N LEU A 85 7.98 20.30 2.49
CA LEU A 85 7.76 21.01 1.23
C LEU A 85 8.03 22.51 1.43
N GLU A 86 8.40 23.21 0.38
CA GLU A 86 8.67 24.65 0.44
C GLU A 86 7.39 25.49 0.35
N GLU A 87 6.39 24.98 -0.34
CA GLU A 87 5.11 25.64 -0.54
C GLU A 87 4.33 25.82 0.76
N THR A 88 3.54 26.88 0.81
CA THR A 88 2.66 27.21 1.94
C THR A 88 1.18 27.09 1.59
N GLU A 89 0.83 27.16 0.32
CA GLU A 89 -0.56 27.06 -0.16
C GLU A 89 -0.76 25.73 -0.88
N PHE A 90 -1.83 25.01 -0.54
CA PHE A 90 -2.14 23.69 -1.08
C PHE A 90 -3.60 23.57 -1.50
N ASP A 91 -3.82 23.50 -2.81
CA ASP A 91 -5.11 23.15 -3.40
C ASP A 91 -5.17 21.64 -3.70
N VAL A 92 -6.36 21.07 -3.83
CA VAL A 92 -6.56 19.65 -4.14
C VAL A 92 -5.84 19.25 -5.43
N ALA A 93 -5.88 20.08 -6.47
CA ALA A 93 -5.21 19.84 -7.74
C ALA A 93 -3.67 19.78 -7.59
N MET A 94 -3.11 20.68 -6.81
CA MET A 94 -1.67 20.73 -6.51
C MET A 94 -1.22 19.50 -5.72
N LEU A 95 -2.00 19.06 -4.73
CA LEU A 95 -1.73 17.84 -3.96
C LEU A 95 -1.74 16.58 -4.82
N GLU A 96 -2.57 16.53 -5.85
CA GLU A 96 -2.61 15.44 -6.83
C GLU A 96 -1.39 15.46 -7.77
N GLN A 97 -0.99 16.64 -8.26
CA GLN A 97 0.20 16.82 -9.11
C GLN A 97 1.49 16.43 -8.39
N MET A 98 1.63 16.80 -7.12
CA MET A 98 2.76 16.42 -6.27
C MET A 98 2.74 14.93 -5.87
N GLY A 99 1.67 14.18 -6.18
CA GLY A 99 1.54 12.78 -5.82
C GLY A 99 1.35 12.52 -4.31
N LEU A 100 1.00 13.54 -3.55
CA LEU A 100 0.72 13.42 -2.11
C LEU A 100 -0.60 12.69 -1.85
N VAL A 101 -1.53 12.83 -2.79
CA VAL A 101 -2.82 12.16 -2.78
C VAL A 101 -2.94 11.28 -4.04
N PRO A 102 -3.44 10.04 -3.92
CA PRO A 102 -3.58 9.15 -5.08
C PRO A 102 -4.49 9.75 -6.16
N CYS A 103 -3.97 9.94 -7.38
CA CYS A 103 -4.71 10.45 -8.53
C CYS A 103 -5.15 9.35 -9.52
N LYS A 104 -4.72 8.07 -9.29
CA LYS A 104 -5.03 6.93 -10.16
C LYS A 104 -5.79 5.83 -9.42
N GLY A 105 -6.64 5.08 -10.15
CA GLY A 105 -7.40 3.95 -9.63
C GLY A 105 -8.78 4.31 -9.06
N GLN A 106 -9.46 3.35 -8.44
CA GLN A 106 -10.85 3.48 -7.94
C GLN A 106 -11.07 4.64 -6.95
N LYS A 107 -10.01 5.08 -6.26
CA LYS A 107 -10.10 6.15 -5.26
C LYS A 107 -9.72 7.52 -5.81
N SER A 108 -9.37 7.65 -7.09
CA SER A 108 -8.92 8.94 -7.68
C SER A 108 -9.97 10.05 -7.58
N LYS A 109 -11.25 9.72 -7.64
CA LYS A 109 -12.37 10.67 -7.53
C LYS A 109 -12.89 10.86 -6.10
N ALA A 110 -12.33 10.16 -5.12
CA ALA A 110 -12.78 10.28 -3.74
C ALA A 110 -12.36 11.63 -3.13
N PRO A 111 -13.17 12.23 -2.25
CA PRO A 111 -12.83 13.49 -1.59
C PRO A 111 -11.56 13.34 -0.73
N VAL A 112 -10.80 14.42 -0.60
CA VAL A 112 -9.56 14.48 0.19
C VAL A 112 -9.88 14.88 1.62
N LYS A 113 -9.34 14.15 2.59
CA LYS A 113 -9.44 14.49 4.02
C LYS A 113 -8.05 14.65 4.63
N VAL A 114 -7.83 15.81 5.25
CA VAL A 114 -6.58 16.12 5.95
C VAL A 114 -6.62 15.59 7.38
N LEU A 115 -5.57 14.88 7.77
CA LEU A 115 -5.42 14.24 9.07
C LEU A 115 -4.13 14.72 9.75
N ALA A 116 -4.16 14.83 11.08
CA ALA A 116 -2.95 15.04 11.89
C ALA A 116 -2.36 13.67 12.31
N GLY A 117 -1.06 13.48 12.11
CA GLY A 117 -0.34 12.33 12.64
C GLY A 117 -0.16 12.41 14.14
N VAL A 118 0.01 11.25 14.78
CA VAL A 118 0.15 11.18 16.26
C VAL A 118 1.56 11.51 16.73
N GLN A 119 2.58 11.34 15.88
CA GLN A 119 3.99 11.23 16.31
C GLN A 119 4.90 12.40 15.93
N VAL A 120 4.44 13.36 15.15
CA VAL A 120 5.31 14.47 14.70
C VAL A 120 4.63 15.80 14.97
N GLU A 121 5.33 16.70 15.65
CA GLU A 121 4.89 18.08 15.81
C GLU A 121 4.99 18.80 14.47
N PHE A 122 3.85 19.24 13.97
CA PHE A 122 3.76 20.03 12.75
C PHE A 122 3.89 21.51 13.14
N THR A 123 4.95 22.16 12.67
CA THR A 123 5.28 23.56 13.05
C THR A 123 5.12 24.56 11.92
N LYS A 124 4.90 24.08 10.68
CA LYS A 124 4.83 24.93 9.50
C LYS A 124 3.48 25.64 9.38
N THR A 125 3.50 26.91 8.97
CA THR A 125 2.29 27.66 8.57
C THR A 125 1.85 27.24 7.18
N VAL A 126 0.61 26.75 7.04
CA VAL A 126 0.07 26.28 5.77
C VAL A 126 -1.39 26.70 5.55
N HIS A 127 -1.72 27.03 4.30
CA HIS A 127 -3.08 27.29 3.84
C HIS A 127 -3.54 26.12 2.97
N ILE A 128 -4.55 25.38 3.42
CA ILE A 128 -4.97 24.16 2.74
C ILE A 128 -6.44 24.24 2.38
N LYS A 129 -6.76 23.99 1.09
CA LYS A 129 -8.12 23.77 0.60
C LYS A 129 -8.34 22.27 0.40
N ALA A 130 -9.30 21.70 1.13
CA ALA A 130 -9.63 20.28 1.05
C ALA A 130 -11.11 20.02 1.37
N HIS A 131 -11.62 18.83 1.02
CA HIS A 131 -13.04 18.48 1.22
C HIS A 131 -13.40 18.23 2.68
N ALA A 132 -12.45 17.79 3.51
CA ALA A 132 -12.69 17.58 4.94
C ALA A 132 -11.40 17.66 5.76
N PHE A 133 -11.53 18.05 7.02
CA PHE A 133 -10.44 18.05 7.99
C PHE A 133 -10.82 17.24 9.23
N SER A 134 -9.84 16.61 9.88
CA SER A 134 -10.06 16.11 11.24
C SER A 134 -10.00 17.28 12.24
N LYS A 135 -10.71 17.19 13.36
CA LYS A 135 -10.69 18.22 14.41
C LYS A 135 -9.25 18.59 14.79
N ARG A 136 -8.44 17.61 15.11
CA ARG A 136 -7.03 17.79 15.47
C ARG A 136 -6.19 18.43 14.35
N ALA A 137 -6.44 18.10 13.08
CA ALA A 137 -5.70 18.72 11.97
C ALA A 137 -6.05 20.21 11.83
N LYS A 138 -7.31 20.58 12.00
CA LYS A 138 -7.76 21.96 11.96
C LYS A 138 -7.14 22.79 13.09
N GLU A 139 -7.18 22.30 14.32
CA GLU A 139 -6.55 22.91 15.49
C GLU A 139 -5.04 23.16 15.30
N ILE A 140 -4.31 22.20 14.74
CA ILE A 140 -2.87 22.35 14.50
C ILE A 140 -2.58 23.40 13.42
N ILE A 141 -3.34 23.40 12.32
CA ILE A 141 -3.17 24.39 11.24
C ILE A 141 -3.45 25.81 11.78
N GLU A 142 -4.55 26.01 12.49
CA GLU A 142 -4.94 27.29 13.07
C GLU A 142 -3.93 27.74 14.15
N LYS A 143 -3.44 26.84 15.01
CA LYS A 143 -2.41 27.12 16.02
C LYS A 143 -1.11 27.62 15.41
N ASN A 144 -0.74 27.11 14.23
CA ASN A 144 0.46 27.51 13.51
C ASN A 144 0.23 28.76 12.60
N GLY A 145 -0.90 29.45 12.74
CA GLY A 145 -1.23 30.65 11.94
C GLY A 145 -1.65 30.36 10.50
N GLY A 146 -1.95 29.10 10.18
CA GLY A 146 -2.44 28.70 8.87
C GLY A 146 -3.96 28.77 8.75
N LYS A 147 -4.49 28.44 7.55
CA LYS A 147 -5.92 28.46 7.25
C LYS A 147 -6.38 27.13 6.65
N ALA A 148 -7.49 26.59 7.16
CA ALA A 148 -8.11 25.37 6.64
C ALA A 148 -9.46 25.70 6.00
N GLU A 149 -9.54 25.65 4.67
CA GLU A 149 -10.73 25.94 3.88
C GLU A 149 -11.37 24.65 3.37
N VAL A 150 -12.68 24.52 3.52
CA VAL A 150 -13.46 23.38 3.01
C VAL A 150 -14.04 23.77 1.65
N VAL A 151 -13.77 22.90 0.65
CA VAL A 151 -14.21 23.06 -0.76
C VAL A 151 -15.41 22.17 -1.02
#